data_ace4a89ac775b58ca5bea94e92ff0362
#
_entry.id   ace4a89ac775b58ca5bea94e92ff0362
#
_cell.length_a   1.000
_cell.length_b   1.000
_cell.length_c   1.000
_cell.angle_alpha   90.00
_cell.angle_beta   90.00
_cell.angle_gamma   90.00
#
_symmetry.space_group_name_H-M   'P 1'
#
loop_
_entity.id
_entity.type
_entity.pdbx_description
1 polymer ?
#
loop_
_entity_poly.entity_id
_entity_poly.type
_entity_poly.pdbx_seq_one_letter_code
_entity_poly.pdbx_strand_id
1 'polypeptide(L)'
;MKPYDTEQDKKEQVREMFDRIAPAYDRLNHTLSFQIDKLWRRHVVRIVRRMQPRRILDVATGTGDLALAMARRMRGVQVLGVDLSENMLAEARRKATACGLDERVVLSLGDAERLEVADASVDVVTVAFGVRNFGDLGAGLREIARVLKPGGKVVILEFSTPRNPLFRRVYGLYS
;
A
#
# COMPACT_ATOMS: atom_id res chain seq x y z
N MET A 1 5.99 12.61 -9.45
CA MET A 1 5.22 13.87 -9.59
C MET A 1 5.14 14.51 -8.21
N LYS A 2 5.43 15.80 -8.04
CA LYS A 2 5.22 16.52 -6.77
C LYS A 2 3.74 16.94 -6.70
N PRO A 3 3.04 16.74 -5.57
CA PRO A 3 1.64 17.16 -5.44
C PRO A 3 1.43 18.68 -5.55
N TYR A 4 2.41 19.44 -5.10
CA TYR A 4 2.38 20.92 -5.11
C TYR A 4 3.71 21.47 -5.61
N ASP A 5 3.66 22.64 -6.26
CA ASP A 5 4.84 23.35 -6.75
C ASP A 5 5.39 24.28 -5.64
N THR A 6 5.95 23.65 -4.59
CA THR A 6 6.56 24.32 -3.44
C THR A 6 7.98 23.82 -3.22
N GLU A 7 8.78 24.57 -2.42
CA GLU A 7 10.16 24.21 -2.06
C GLU A 7 10.23 23.01 -1.08
N GLN A 8 9.09 22.58 -0.52
CA GLN A 8 9.02 21.43 0.39
C GLN A 8 9.46 20.14 -0.29
N ASP A 9 10.03 19.23 0.51
CA ASP A 9 10.37 17.90 0.03
C ASP A 9 9.12 17.14 -0.43
N LYS A 10 9.26 16.34 -1.49
CA LYS A 10 8.16 15.53 -2.07
C LYS A 10 7.45 14.67 -1.02
N LYS A 11 8.21 14.07 -0.08
CA LYS A 11 7.65 13.24 0.98
C LYS A 11 6.72 14.01 1.91
N GLU A 12 7.14 15.20 2.32
CA GLU A 12 6.34 16.06 3.19
C GLU A 12 5.03 16.45 2.52
N GLN A 13 5.10 16.87 1.26
CA GLN A 13 3.91 17.20 0.47
C GLN A 13 2.94 16.00 0.34
N VAL A 14 3.49 14.81 0.10
CA VAL A 14 2.72 13.55 0.00
C VAL A 14 2.07 13.23 1.34
N ARG A 15 2.80 13.32 2.45
CA ARG A 15 2.28 13.10 3.79
C ARG A 15 1.13 14.04 4.11
N GLU A 16 1.34 15.35 3.95
CA GLU A 16 0.30 16.36 4.21
C GLU A 16 -0.95 16.16 3.36
N MET A 17 -0.77 15.82 2.08
CA MET A 17 -1.89 15.53 1.19
C MET A 17 -2.72 14.35 1.72
N PHE A 18 -2.07 13.25 2.08
CA PHE A 18 -2.78 12.06 2.60
C PHE A 18 -3.39 12.29 3.97
N ASP A 19 -2.73 13.04 4.85
CA ASP A 19 -3.29 13.41 6.16
C ASP A 19 -4.60 14.22 6.01
N ARG A 20 -4.68 15.11 5.01
CA ARG A 20 -5.89 15.91 4.77
C ARG A 20 -7.05 15.09 4.21
N ILE A 21 -6.78 14.13 3.34
CA ILE A 21 -7.84 13.37 2.67
C ILE A 21 -8.23 12.09 3.39
N ALA A 22 -7.48 11.66 4.42
CA ALA A 22 -7.68 10.38 5.11
C ALA A 22 -9.15 10.09 5.49
N PRO A 23 -9.93 11.05 6.07
CA PRO A 23 -11.32 10.78 6.47
C PRO A 23 -12.25 10.48 5.29
N ALA A 24 -11.91 10.96 4.09
CA ALA A 24 -12.74 10.79 2.89
C ALA A 24 -12.11 9.82 1.86
N TYR A 25 -10.88 9.37 2.10
CA TYR A 25 -10.04 8.66 1.14
C TYR A 25 -10.73 7.41 0.57
N ASP A 26 -11.23 6.53 1.42
CA ASP A 26 -11.88 5.29 0.97
C ASP A 26 -13.11 5.58 0.11
N ARG A 27 -13.94 6.55 0.54
CA ARG A 27 -15.14 6.95 -0.21
C ARG A 27 -14.77 7.54 -1.57
N LEU A 28 -13.77 8.41 -1.61
CA LEU A 28 -13.26 9.00 -2.86
C LEU A 28 -12.72 7.93 -3.79
N ASN A 29 -11.83 7.06 -3.30
CA ASN A 29 -11.25 6.00 -4.10
C ASN A 29 -12.27 5.02 -4.64
N HIS A 30 -13.22 4.56 -3.80
CA HIS A 30 -14.25 3.63 -4.23
C HIS A 30 -15.21 4.25 -5.25
N THR A 31 -15.50 5.55 -5.12
CA THR A 31 -16.36 6.27 -6.05
C THR A 31 -15.64 6.52 -7.38
N LEU A 32 -14.43 7.07 -7.33
CA LEU A 32 -13.65 7.39 -8.54
C LEU A 32 -13.23 6.14 -9.33
N SER A 33 -12.95 5.04 -8.64
CA SER A 33 -12.61 3.77 -9.30
C SER A 33 -13.82 2.93 -9.72
N PHE A 34 -15.06 3.40 -9.51
CA PHE A 34 -16.27 2.59 -9.69
C PHE A 34 -16.17 1.24 -8.97
N GLN A 35 -15.51 1.20 -7.79
CA GLN A 35 -15.21 0.01 -6.99
C GLN A 35 -14.31 -1.04 -7.67
N ILE A 36 -13.70 -0.73 -8.80
CA ILE A 36 -12.75 -1.62 -9.49
C ILE A 36 -11.50 -1.86 -8.62
N ASP A 37 -11.11 -0.89 -7.81
CA ASP A 37 -10.03 -1.02 -6.83
C ASP A 37 -10.23 -2.23 -5.90
N LYS A 38 -11.45 -2.55 -5.51
CA LYS A 38 -11.77 -3.74 -4.72
C LYS A 38 -11.51 -5.04 -5.47
N LEU A 39 -11.76 -5.06 -6.79
CA LEU A 39 -11.47 -6.23 -7.63
C LEU A 39 -9.95 -6.43 -7.76
N TRP A 40 -9.20 -5.35 -7.96
CA TRP A 40 -7.74 -5.40 -8.03
C TRP A 40 -7.13 -5.88 -6.71
N ARG A 41 -7.57 -5.34 -5.57
CA ARG A 41 -7.11 -5.82 -4.25
C ARG A 41 -7.47 -7.30 -4.03
N ARG A 42 -8.66 -7.75 -4.43
CA ARG A 42 -9.02 -9.17 -4.38
C ARG A 42 -8.10 -10.04 -5.23
N HIS A 43 -7.65 -9.53 -6.38
CA HIS A 43 -6.69 -10.21 -7.24
C HIS A 43 -5.32 -10.34 -6.56
N VAL A 44 -4.80 -9.25 -5.98
CA VAL A 44 -3.56 -9.26 -5.17
C VAL A 44 -3.67 -10.27 -4.03
N VAL A 45 -4.74 -10.23 -3.25
CA VAL A 45 -4.95 -11.20 -2.15
C VAL A 45 -4.94 -12.65 -2.64
N ARG A 46 -5.52 -12.92 -3.83
CA ARG A 46 -5.50 -14.27 -4.43
C ARG A 46 -4.07 -14.69 -4.82
N ILE A 47 -3.27 -13.78 -5.37
CA ILE A 47 -1.86 -14.04 -5.72
C ILE A 47 -1.08 -14.33 -4.44
N VAL A 48 -1.14 -13.45 -3.45
CA VAL A 48 -0.41 -13.57 -2.18
C VAL A 48 -0.80 -14.86 -1.44
N ARG A 49 -2.09 -15.20 -1.42
CA ARG A 49 -2.56 -16.45 -0.77
C ARG A 49 -1.93 -17.72 -1.35
N ARG A 50 -1.63 -17.75 -2.65
CA ARG A 50 -0.98 -18.90 -3.30
C ARG A 50 0.48 -19.09 -2.85
N MET A 51 1.09 -18.01 -2.34
CA MET A 51 2.46 -18.04 -1.81
C MET A 51 2.54 -18.58 -0.37
N GLN A 52 1.38 -18.77 0.29
CA GLN A 52 1.26 -19.27 1.67
C GLN A 52 2.16 -18.55 2.69
N PRO A 53 2.18 -17.20 2.71
CA PRO A 53 3.04 -16.45 3.62
C PRO A 53 2.58 -16.62 5.06
N ARG A 54 3.52 -16.46 6.00
CA ARG A 54 3.24 -16.32 7.43
C ARG A 54 3.31 -14.86 7.87
N ARG A 55 4.24 -14.08 7.29
CA ARG A 55 4.48 -12.67 7.59
C ARG A 55 4.46 -11.85 6.31
N ILE A 56 3.58 -10.86 6.28
CA ILE A 56 3.44 -9.92 5.15
C ILE A 56 3.77 -8.52 5.65
N LEU A 57 4.49 -7.76 4.85
CA LEU A 57 4.64 -6.32 5.01
C LEU A 57 3.86 -5.62 3.91
N ASP A 58 2.94 -4.73 4.29
CA ASP A 58 2.17 -3.89 3.38
C ASP A 58 2.72 -2.45 3.46
N VAL A 59 3.50 -2.05 2.47
CA VAL A 59 4.17 -0.74 2.42
C VAL A 59 3.27 0.27 1.75
N ALA A 60 3.20 1.49 2.30
CA ALA A 60 2.22 2.51 1.98
C ALA A 60 0.79 1.94 2.11
N THR A 61 0.51 1.39 3.29
CA THR A 61 -0.73 0.65 3.58
C THR A 61 -1.98 1.55 3.56
N GLY A 62 -1.81 2.86 3.71
CA GLY A 62 -2.89 3.84 3.75
C GLY A 62 -3.91 3.52 4.84
N THR A 63 -5.17 3.51 4.48
CA THR A 63 -6.28 3.13 5.37
C THR A 63 -6.40 1.62 5.63
N GLY A 64 -5.38 0.82 5.26
CA GLY A 64 -5.26 -0.59 5.60
C GLY A 64 -6.13 -1.56 4.80
N ASP A 65 -6.80 -1.13 3.73
CA ASP A 65 -7.75 -1.97 3.00
C ASP A 65 -7.14 -3.28 2.49
N LEU A 66 -5.91 -3.24 1.94
CA LEU A 66 -5.24 -4.44 1.44
C LEU A 66 -4.76 -5.31 2.60
N ALA A 67 -4.14 -4.73 3.62
CA ALA A 67 -3.68 -5.43 4.82
C ALA A 67 -4.82 -6.18 5.50
N LEU A 68 -5.94 -5.51 5.73
CA LEU A 68 -7.15 -6.11 6.32
C LEU A 68 -7.75 -7.20 5.43
N ALA A 69 -7.79 -6.99 4.12
CA ALA A 69 -8.28 -8.00 3.18
C ALA A 69 -7.41 -9.26 3.18
N MET A 70 -6.08 -9.12 3.29
CA MET A 70 -5.14 -10.24 3.42
C MET A 70 -5.36 -10.99 4.73
N ALA A 71 -5.42 -10.28 5.87
CA ALA A 71 -5.64 -10.90 7.18
C ALA A 71 -6.98 -11.64 7.29
N ARG A 72 -8.05 -11.09 6.70
CA ARG A 72 -9.37 -11.76 6.66
C ARG A 72 -9.37 -13.06 5.85
N ARG A 73 -8.62 -13.09 4.75
CA ARG A 73 -8.63 -14.23 3.80
C ARG A 73 -7.62 -15.31 4.11
N MET A 74 -6.62 -15.00 4.92
CA MET A 74 -5.53 -15.91 5.26
C MET A 74 -5.43 -16.06 6.78
N ARG A 75 -6.01 -17.16 7.32
CA ARG A 75 -5.92 -17.45 8.75
C ARG A 75 -4.46 -17.75 9.12
N GLY A 76 -4.01 -17.21 10.26
CA GLY A 76 -2.64 -17.43 10.75
C GLY A 76 -1.57 -16.51 10.12
N VAL A 77 -1.95 -15.63 9.19
CA VAL A 77 -1.05 -14.60 8.65
C VAL A 77 -0.94 -13.43 9.62
N GLN A 78 0.29 -12.94 9.82
CA GLN A 78 0.59 -11.66 10.45
C GLN A 78 0.87 -10.63 9.36
N VAL A 79 0.23 -9.48 9.43
CA VAL A 79 0.42 -8.37 8.49
C VAL A 79 0.94 -7.16 9.25
N LEU A 80 2.09 -6.64 8.84
CA LEU A 80 2.59 -5.34 9.25
C LEU A 80 2.26 -4.34 8.14
N GLY A 81 1.47 -3.31 8.46
CA GLY A 81 1.21 -2.18 7.55
C GLY A 81 2.04 -0.98 7.96
N VAL A 82 2.76 -0.39 7.01
CA VAL A 82 3.58 0.80 7.22
C VAL A 82 3.11 1.92 6.32
N ASP A 83 2.96 3.13 6.88
CA ASP A 83 2.59 4.34 6.13
C ASP A 83 3.24 5.59 6.73
N LEU A 84 3.43 6.63 5.91
CA LEU A 84 3.94 7.95 6.32
C LEU A 84 2.88 8.81 7.02
N SER A 85 1.59 8.55 6.78
CA SER A 85 0.47 9.34 7.28
C SER A 85 -0.14 8.70 8.53
N GLU A 86 -0.01 9.37 9.66
CA GLU A 86 -0.64 8.92 10.91
C GLU A 86 -2.17 8.95 10.81
N ASN A 87 -2.74 9.90 10.09
CA ASN A 87 -4.19 9.98 9.90
C ASN A 87 -4.73 8.78 9.09
N MET A 88 -3.99 8.33 8.08
CA MET A 88 -4.30 7.09 7.35
C MET A 88 -4.24 5.87 8.28
N LEU A 89 -3.19 5.77 9.10
CA LEU A 89 -3.04 4.68 10.05
C LEU A 89 -4.10 4.69 11.15
N ALA A 90 -4.54 5.86 11.61
CA ALA A 90 -5.63 5.98 12.57
C ALA A 90 -6.93 5.37 12.00
N GLU A 91 -7.25 5.66 10.73
CA GLU A 91 -8.40 5.05 10.06
C GLU A 91 -8.21 3.54 9.86
N ALA A 92 -7.00 3.10 9.50
CA ALA A 92 -6.68 1.68 9.38
C ALA A 92 -6.85 0.93 10.73
N ARG A 93 -6.37 1.50 11.84
CA ARG A 93 -6.55 0.93 13.18
C ARG A 93 -8.02 0.84 13.55
N ARG A 94 -8.79 1.91 13.32
CA ARG A 94 -10.24 1.90 13.56
C ARG A 94 -10.93 0.75 12.82
N LYS A 95 -10.56 0.52 11.55
CA LYS A 95 -11.09 -0.59 10.75
C LYS A 95 -10.60 -1.95 11.23
N ALA A 96 -9.35 -2.06 11.67
CA ALA A 96 -8.81 -3.31 12.23
C ALA A 96 -9.60 -3.72 13.46
N THR A 97 -9.81 -2.81 14.41
CA THR A 97 -10.60 -3.04 15.64
C THR A 97 -12.04 -3.42 15.30
N ALA A 98 -12.70 -2.68 14.41
CA ALA A 98 -14.06 -3.00 13.99
C ALA A 98 -14.21 -4.40 13.36
N CYS A 99 -13.09 -4.99 12.93
CA CYS A 99 -13.04 -6.31 12.31
C CYS A 99 -12.47 -7.42 13.21
N GLY A 100 -12.03 -7.08 14.44
CA GLY A 100 -11.36 -8.01 15.36
C GLY A 100 -10.03 -8.53 14.77
N LEU A 101 -9.26 -7.66 14.12
CA LEU A 101 -8.01 -8.01 13.46
C LEU A 101 -6.77 -7.40 14.13
N ASP A 102 -6.91 -6.71 15.26
CA ASP A 102 -5.84 -5.97 15.93
C ASP A 102 -4.63 -6.84 16.28
N GLU A 103 -4.85 -8.11 16.63
CA GLU A 103 -3.76 -9.04 16.95
C GLU A 103 -3.01 -9.55 15.72
N ARG A 104 -3.59 -9.38 14.52
CA ARG A 104 -3.03 -9.91 13.27
C ARG A 104 -2.60 -8.85 12.27
N VAL A 105 -3.05 -7.62 12.47
CA VAL A 105 -2.69 -6.46 11.63
C VAL A 105 -2.08 -5.40 12.53
N VAL A 106 -0.77 -5.33 12.52
CA VAL A 106 -0.01 -4.30 13.24
C VAL A 106 0.24 -3.14 12.27
N LEU A 107 -0.01 -1.91 12.73
CA LEU A 107 0.07 -0.70 11.92
C LEU A 107 1.08 0.28 12.54
N SER A 108 2.11 0.63 11.79
CA SER A 108 3.24 1.44 12.24
C SER A 108 3.48 2.63 11.31
N LEU A 109 3.75 3.79 11.91
CA LEU A 109 4.27 4.94 11.18
C LEU A 109 5.68 4.59 10.69
N GLY A 110 5.99 4.90 9.43
CA GLY A 110 7.31 4.61 8.88
C GLY A 110 7.44 5.02 7.41
N ASP A 111 8.70 5.12 7.00
CA ASP A 111 9.10 5.48 5.64
C ASP A 111 9.48 4.24 4.85
N ALA A 112 8.92 4.08 3.64
CA ALA A 112 9.24 3.01 2.72
C ALA A 112 10.74 2.98 2.32
N GLU A 113 11.42 4.12 2.42
CA GLU A 113 12.84 4.26 2.08
C GLU A 113 13.78 3.96 3.26
N ARG A 114 13.20 3.77 4.47
CA ARG A 114 13.89 3.40 5.70
C ARG A 114 12.95 2.60 6.60
N LEU A 115 12.75 1.35 6.27
CA LEU A 115 11.84 0.47 7.00
C LEU A 115 12.44 0.02 8.33
N GLU A 116 11.74 0.26 9.43
CA GLU A 116 12.09 -0.26 10.76
C GLU A 116 11.66 -1.73 10.88
N VAL A 117 12.10 -2.54 9.93
CA VAL A 117 11.80 -3.97 9.82
C VAL A 117 13.12 -4.71 9.67
N ALA A 118 13.29 -5.81 10.39
CA ALA A 118 14.52 -6.60 10.36
C ALA A 118 14.76 -7.21 8.96
N ASP A 119 16.05 -7.39 8.63
CA ASP A 119 16.49 -8.03 7.40
C ASP A 119 15.90 -9.45 7.29
N ALA A 120 15.58 -9.87 6.09
CA ALA A 120 15.12 -11.22 5.76
C ALA A 120 14.05 -11.76 6.73
N SER A 121 13.07 -10.91 7.12
CA SER A 121 12.08 -11.23 8.16
C SER A 121 10.68 -11.47 7.65
N VAL A 122 10.35 -11.05 6.41
CA VAL A 122 9.01 -11.18 5.82
C VAL A 122 9.00 -12.09 4.60
N ASP A 123 7.90 -12.79 4.39
CA ASP A 123 7.74 -13.73 3.28
C ASP A 123 7.28 -13.02 2.01
N VAL A 124 6.44 -12.00 2.17
CA VAL A 124 5.86 -11.21 1.07
C VAL A 124 5.83 -9.74 1.46
N VAL A 125 6.19 -8.87 0.52
CA VAL A 125 5.92 -7.44 0.58
C VAL A 125 4.83 -7.09 -0.43
N THR A 126 3.85 -6.29 -0.02
CA THR A 126 2.84 -5.72 -0.92
C THR A 126 2.96 -4.20 -0.95
N VAL A 127 2.75 -3.60 -2.11
CA VAL A 127 2.61 -2.15 -2.28
C VAL A 127 1.45 -1.90 -3.24
N ALA A 128 0.39 -1.24 -2.78
CA ALA A 128 -0.76 -0.92 -3.63
C ALA A 128 -0.93 0.59 -3.78
N PHE A 129 -0.74 1.10 -5.00
CA PHE A 129 -0.87 2.51 -5.37
C PHE A 129 0.06 3.48 -4.62
N GLY A 130 1.15 2.94 -4.02
CA GLY A 130 2.08 3.69 -3.18
C GLY A 130 3.42 3.99 -3.84
N VAL A 131 3.89 3.15 -4.76
CA VAL A 131 5.26 3.21 -5.32
C VAL A 131 5.56 4.56 -5.99
N ARG A 132 4.60 5.16 -6.67
CA ARG A 132 4.73 6.47 -7.32
C ARG A 132 4.98 7.62 -6.33
N ASN A 133 4.62 7.42 -5.07
CA ASN A 133 4.73 8.41 -4.00
C ASN A 133 6.09 8.37 -3.29
N PHE A 134 6.91 7.35 -3.52
CA PHE A 134 8.26 7.28 -2.96
C PHE A 134 9.09 8.50 -3.40
N GLY A 135 9.84 9.07 -2.49
CA GLY A 135 10.78 10.16 -2.78
C GLY A 135 11.94 9.64 -3.63
N ASP A 136 12.61 8.60 -3.14
CA ASP A 136 13.62 7.80 -3.85
C ASP A 136 13.08 6.37 -4.05
N LEU A 137 12.66 6.08 -5.27
CA LEU A 137 12.19 4.74 -5.65
C LEU A 137 13.26 3.68 -5.44
N GLY A 138 14.53 4.01 -5.75
CA GLY A 138 15.65 3.08 -5.60
C GLY A 138 15.89 2.72 -4.13
N ALA A 139 15.83 3.70 -3.22
CA ALA A 139 15.93 3.47 -1.79
C ALA A 139 14.80 2.56 -1.29
N GLY A 140 13.55 2.87 -1.65
CA GLY A 140 12.41 2.04 -1.26
C GLY A 140 12.49 0.60 -1.77
N LEU A 141 12.93 0.40 -3.02
CA LEU A 141 13.10 -0.95 -3.56
C LEU A 141 14.25 -1.71 -2.89
N ARG A 142 15.33 -1.04 -2.50
CA ARG A 142 16.43 -1.67 -1.72
C ARG A 142 15.94 -2.10 -0.33
N GLU A 143 15.14 -1.29 0.34
CA GLU A 143 14.56 -1.62 1.64
C GLU A 143 13.58 -2.80 1.54
N ILE A 144 12.72 -2.81 0.51
CA ILE A 144 11.85 -3.95 0.22
C ILE A 144 12.66 -5.23 0.01
N ALA A 145 13.75 -5.16 -0.76
CA ALA A 145 14.61 -6.31 -0.99
C ALA A 145 15.33 -6.78 0.29
N ARG A 146 15.78 -5.83 1.15
CA ARG A 146 16.45 -6.12 2.43
C ARG A 146 15.57 -6.90 3.39
N VAL A 147 14.32 -6.49 3.55
CA VAL A 147 13.39 -7.11 4.52
C VAL A 147 12.82 -8.44 4.05
N LEU A 148 12.86 -8.72 2.74
CA LEU A 148 12.38 -10.00 2.19
C LEU A 148 13.33 -11.14 2.54
N LYS A 149 12.78 -12.26 2.98
CA LYS A 149 13.52 -13.52 3.12
C LYS A 149 14.06 -13.99 1.77
N PRO A 150 15.14 -14.79 1.74
CA PRO A 150 15.55 -15.50 0.54
C PRO A 150 14.35 -16.26 -0.08
N GLY A 151 14.08 -16.01 -1.36
CA GLY A 151 12.92 -16.55 -2.06
C GLY A 151 11.58 -15.83 -1.79
N GLY A 152 11.57 -14.84 -0.91
CA GLY A 152 10.41 -13.96 -0.70
C GLY A 152 9.99 -13.22 -1.96
N LYS A 153 8.76 -12.70 -1.98
CA LYS A 153 8.15 -12.08 -3.17
C LYS A 153 7.67 -10.69 -2.87
N VAL A 154 7.81 -9.79 -3.83
CA VAL A 154 7.12 -8.49 -3.83
C VAL A 154 5.94 -8.52 -4.80
N VAL A 155 4.82 -7.95 -4.39
CA VAL A 155 3.62 -7.78 -5.23
C VAL A 155 3.26 -6.30 -5.27
N ILE A 156 3.44 -5.69 -6.42
CA ILE A 156 3.14 -4.27 -6.65
C ILE A 156 1.87 -4.16 -7.48
N LEU A 157 0.90 -3.41 -6.96
CA LEU A 157 -0.29 -2.99 -7.68
C LEU A 157 -0.18 -1.50 -7.96
N GLU A 158 -0.02 -1.12 -9.23
CA GLU A 158 0.13 0.28 -9.62
C GLU A 158 -0.53 0.55 -10.97
N PHE A 159 -0.98 1.77 -11.18
CA PHE A 159 -1.46 2.22 -12.48
C PHE A 159 -0.32 2.26 -13.49
N SER A 160 -0.57 1.74 -14.67
CA SER A 160 0.37 1.85 -15.80
C SER A 160 -0.34 2.43 -17.02
N THR A 161 0.40 3.17 -17.83
CA THR A 161 -0.13 3.66 -19.10
C THR A 161 -0.49 2.47 -20.00
N PRO A 162 -1.74 2.40 -20.52
CA PRO A 162 -2.14 1.29 -21.37
C PRO A 162 -1.23 1.16 -22.61
N ARG A 163 -0.75 -0.06 -22.89
CA ARG A 163 0.05 -0.33 -24.09
C ARG A 163 -0.77 -0.26 -25.39
N ASN A 164 -2.08 -0.54 -25.28
CA ASN A 164 -2.98 -0.46 -26.43
C ASN A 164 -3.27 1.01 -26.79
N PRO A 165 -3.04 1.45 -28.06
CA PRO A 165 -3.21 2.83 -28.48
C PRO A 165 -4.64 3.36 -28.27
N LEU A 166 -5.65 2.51 -28.43
CA LEU A 166 -7.06 2.88 -28.27
C LEU A 166 -7.36 3.22 -26.80
N PHE A 167 -6.94 2.34 -25.86
CA PHE A 167 -7.09 2.58 -24.43
C PHE A 167 -6.23 3.75 -23.93
N ARG A 168 -5.06 3.99 -24.53
CA ARG A 168 -4.20 5.14 -24.23
C ARG A 168 -4.86 6.48 -24.59
N ARG A 169 -5.62 6.54 -25.70
CA ARG A 169 -6.40 7.74 -26.07
C ARG A 169 -7.51 8.02 -25.07
N VAL A 170 -8.26 7.01 -24.64
CA VAL A 170 -9.31 7.14 -23.63
C VAL A 170 -8.72 7.55 -22.27
N TYR A 171 -7.58 6.98 -21.90
CA TYR A 171 -6.88 7.31 -20.65
C TYR A 171 -6.36 8.76 -20.66
N GLY A 172 -5.83 9.25 -21.79
CA GLY A 172 -5.37 10.63 -21.95
C GLY A 172 -6.46 11.71 -21.94
N LEU A 173 -7.74 11.31 -22.04
CA LEU A 173 -8.90 12.20 -21.83
C LEU A 173 -9.30 12.30 -20.36
N TYR A 174 -8.73 11.43 -19.49
CA TYR A 174 -9.07 11.33 -18.06
C TYR A 174 -7.91 11.73 -17.14
N SER A 175 -6.72 11.92 -17.65
CA SER A 175 -5.51 12.33 -16.94
C SER A 175 -5.10 13.74 -17.33
#